data_131bbb60a4921b867c891daac59cd14e
#
_entry.id   131bbb60a4921b867c891daac59cd14e
#
_cell.length_a   1.000
_cell.length_b   1.000
_cell.length_c   1.000
_cell.angle_alpha   90.00
_cell.angle_beta   90.00
_cell.angle_gamma   90.00
#
_symmetry.space_group_name_H-M   'P 1'
#
loop_
_entity.id
_entity.type
_entity.pdbx_description
1 polymer ?
#
loop_
_entity_poly.entity_id
_entity_poly.type
_entity_poly.pdbx_seq_one_letter_code
_entity_poly.pdbx_strand_id
1 'polypeptide(L)'
;EIYTLSLHDALPILTNIMRGQASSLGTLNKATKAGWFPVIMGQRYTINIIVVIVLTFVMYAYLRFSKQGYEIAVVGESENTARYAGINVRRVTVRTMLISGAICGLCGFLIVAGKDQTISTASANGRGFTAIIVAWLAKFNTFYMALISFLLVFLERGASEIASAYSLNEYAADIITGIILFFILGSEFFINYRVIPRGAHKEGK
;
A
#
# COMPACT_ATOMS: atom_id res chain seq x y z
N GLU A 1 -21.10 -24.11 -22.93
CA GLU A 1 -21.97 -24.34 -21.76
C GLU A 1 -21.91 -23.08 -20.89
N ILE A 2 -23.00 -22.31 -20.97
CA ILE A 2 -23.22 -21.16 -20.10
C ILE A 2 -23.47 -21.76 -18.71
N TYR A 3 -22.53 -21.62 -17.80
CA TYR A 3 -22.74 -21.94 -16.39
C TYR A 3 -23.87 -21.07 -15.87
N THR A 4 -25.08 -21.63 -15.83
CA THR A 4 -26.16 -21.05 -15.06
C THR A 4 -25.70 -21.06 -13.61
N LEU A 5 -25.30 -19.86 -13.12
CA LEU A 5 -25.08 -19.64 -11.69
C LEU A 5 -26.37 -20.11 -11.02
N SER A 6 -26.30 -21.22 -10.29
CA SER A 6 -27.48 -21.77 -9.64
C SER A 6 -28.08 -20.68 -8.76
N LEU A 7 -29.39 -20.45 -8.92
CA LEU A 7 -30.11 -19.47 -8.11
C LEU A 7 -29.88 -19.74 -6.60
N HIS A 8 -29.56 -20.99 -6.26
CA HIS A 8 -29.23 -21.46 -4.91
C HIS A 8 -27.90 -20.90 -4.40
N ASP A 9 -26.92 -20.63 -5.29
CA ASP A 9 -25.62 -20.06 -4.91
C ASP A 9 -25.69 -18.52 -4.83
N ALA A 10 -26.62 -17.92 -5.57
CA ALA A 10 -26.83 -16.47 -5.56
C ALA A 10 -27.72 -16.01 -4.36
N LEU A 11 -28.60 -16.87 -3.87
CA LEU A 11 -29.52 -16.53 -2.76
C LEU A 11 -28.83 -16.09 -1.47
N PRO A 12 -27.79 -16.76 -0.94
CA PRO A 12 -27.10 -16.29 0.26
C PRO A 12 -26.37 -14.96 0.06
N ILE A 13 -25.88 -14.69 -1.15
CA ILE A 13 -25.24 -13.42 -1.50
C ILE A 13 -26.28 -12.29 -1.51
N LEU A 14 -27.42 -12.52 -2.17
CA LEU A 14 -28.52 -11.55 -2.24
C LEU A 14 -29.16 -11.28 -0.87
N THR A 15 -29.36 -12.29 -0.04
CA THR A 15 -29.91 -12.12 1.32
C THR A 15 -28.96 -11.36 2.24
N ASN A 16 -27.65 -11.54 2.10
CA ASN A 16 -26.66 -10.79 2.86
C ASN A 16 -26.58 -9.33 2.40
N ILE A 17 -26.66 -9.07 1.10
CA ILE A 17 -26.73 -7.71 0.54
C ILE A 17 -27.99 -6.98 1.03
N MET A 18 -29.15 -7.64 1.01
CA MET A 18 -30.41 -7.06 1.49
C MET A 18 -30.43 -6.78 2.99
N ARG A 19 -29.69 -7.54 3.79
CA ARG A 19 -29.56 -7.30 5.24
C ARG A 19 -28.55 -6.22 5.61
N GLY A 20 -27.85 -5.61 4.64
CA GLY A 20 -26.80 -4.61 4.91
C GLY A 20 -25.57 -5.16 5.64
N GLN A 21 -25.47 -6.50 5.76
CA GLN A 21 -24.37 -7.18 6.46
C GLN A 21 -23.30 -7.75 5.52
N ALA A 22 -23.44 -7.58 4.21
CA ALA A 22 -22.45 -8.10 3.26
C ALA A 22 -21.22 -7.18 3.21
N SER A 23 -20.33 -7.36 4.15
CA SER A 23 -18.99 -6.74 4.09
C SER A 23 -18.05 -7.49 3.12
N SER A 24 -18.44 -8.68 2.62
CA SER A 24 -17.64 -9.46 1.67
C SER A 24 -18.52 -10.29 0.73
N LEU A 25 -18.03 -10.50 -0.50
CA LEU A 25 -18.70 -11.33 -1.51
C LEU A 25 -18.49 -12.85 -1.28
N GLY A 26 -17.86 -13.25 -0.19
CA GLY A 26 -17.44 -14.62 0.04
C GLY A 26 -16.20 -15.00 -0.78
N THR A 27 -15.80 -16.26 -0.72
CA THR A 27 -14.60 -16.75 -1.41
C THR A 27 -14.87 -16.85 -2.91
N LEU A 28 -14.10 -16.14 -3.71
CA LEU A 28 -14.22 -16.14 -5.17
C LEU A 28 -13.89 -17.52 -5.76
N ASN A 29 -14.75 -18.04 -6.61
CA ASN A 29 -14.52 -19.27 -7.37
C ASN A 29 -14.03 -20.47 -6.55
N LYS A 30 -14.59 -20.69 -5.35
CA LYS A 30 -14.20 -21.78 -4.45
C LYS A 30 -14.17 -23.15 -5.12
N ALA A 31 -15.12 -23.40 -6.03
CA ALA A 31 -15.25 -24.69 -6.71
C ALA A 31 -14.21 -24.87 -7.82
N THR A 32 -13.97 -23.84 -8.64
CA THR A 32 -13.08 -23.92 -9.80
C THR A 32 -11.66 -23.43 -9.54
N LYS A 33 -11.46 -22.69 -8.42
CA LYS A 33 -10.20 -22.00 -8.08
C LYS A 33 -9.68 -21.10 -9.23
N ALA A 34 -10.54 -20.73 -10.16
CA ALA A 34 -10.18 -19.85 -11.26
C ALA A 34 -9.82 -18.46 -10.75
N GLY A 35 -8.70 -17.92 -11.19
CA GLY A 35 -8.17 -16.63 -10.74
C GLY A 35 -7.36 -16.69 -9.44
N TRP A 36 -7.17 -17.87 -8.85
CA TRP A 36 -6.26 -18.06 -7.73
C TRP A 36 -4.86 -18.34 -8.25
N PHE A 37 -3.85 -17.86 -7.55
CA PHE A 37 -2.49 -18.23 -7.91
C PHE A 37 -2.22 -19.71 -7.62
N PRO A 38 -1.52 -20.42 -8.53
CA PRO A 38 -1.12 -21.80 -8.29
C PRO A 38 -0.16 -21.87 -7.10
N VAL A 39 -0.27 -22.95 -6.34
CA VAL A 39 0.64 -23.24 -5.22
C VAL A 39 1.98 -23.68 -5.79
N ILE A 40 3.04 -22.88 -5.63
CA ILE A 40 4.40 -23.21 -6.02
C ILE A 40 5.22 -23.45 -4.75
N MET A 41 6.00 -24.54 -4.74
CA MET A 41 6.84 -24.96 -3.59
C MET A 41 6.05 -25.18 -2.27
N GLY A 42 4.76 -25.56 -2.35
CA GLY A 42 3.93 -25.81 -1.16
C GLY A 42 3.42 -24.56 -0.44
N GLN A 43 3.78 -23.37 -0.89
CA GLN A 43 3.38 -22.09 -0.29
C GLN A 43 2.48 -21.31 -1.24
N ARG A 44 1.36 -20.78 -0.72
CA ARG A 44 0.41 -19.97 -1.50
C ARG A 44 0.94 -18.59 -1.87
N TYR A 45 1.81 -18.03 -1.04
CA TYR A 45 2.21 -16.63 -1.13
C TYR A 45 3.50 -16.42 -1.94
N THR A 46 4.15 -17.49 -2.40
CA THR A 46 5.44 -17.41 -3.11
C THR A 46 5.36 -16.54 -4.36
N ILE A 47 4.30 -16.72 -5.15
CA ILE A 47 4.09 -15.91 -6.37
C ILE A 47 3.93 -14.44 -6.02
N ASN A 48 3.13 -14.11 -5.00
CA ASN A 48 2.94 -12.72 -4.56
C ASN A 48 4.26 -12.08 -4.17
N ILE A 49 5.09 -12.79 -3.40
CA ILE A 49 6.40 -12.30 -2.96
C ILE A 49 7.29 -12.03 -4.17
N ILE A 50 7.37 -12.97 -5.10
CA ILE A 50 8.19 -12.82 -6.33
C ILE A 50 7.71 -11.62 -7.14
N VAL A 51 6.40 -11.50 -7.40
CA VAL A 51 5.84 -10.39 -8.17
C VAL A 51 6.12 -9.04 -7.51
N VAL A 52 5.97 -8.94 -6.19
CA VAL A 52 6.26 -7.70 -5.45
C VAL A 52 7.74 -7.35 -5.53
N ILE A 53 8.64 -8.31 -5.36
CA ILE A 53 10.10 -8.07 -5.47
C ILE A 53 10.46 -7.59 -6.87
N VAL A 54 9.96 -8.27 -7.91
CA VAL A 54 10.21 -7.91 -9.32
C VAL A 54 9.65 -6.52 -9.59
N LEU A 55 8.41 -6.22 -9.16
CA LEU A 55 7.79 -4.92 -9.35
C LEU A 55 8.58 -3.80 -8.66
N THR A 56 9.03 -4.03 -7.43
CA THR A 56 9.86 -3.07 -6.68
C THR A 56 11.18 -2.80 -7.41
N PHE A 57 11.83 -3.84 -7.90
CA PHE A 57 13.08 -3.71 -8.65
C PHE A 57 12.89 -2.98 -9.98
N VAL A 58 11.82 -3.33 -10.72
CA VAL A 58 11.47 -2.65 -11.98
C VAL A 58 11.18 -1.16 -11.74
N MET A 59 10.42 -0.83 -10.70
CA MET A 59 10.12 0.56 -10.36
C MET A 59 11.37 1.33 -9.90
N TYR A 60 12.24 0.69 -9.14
CA TYR A 60 13.53 1.28 -8.78
C TYR A 60 14.38 1.59 -10.01
N ALA A 61 14.52 0.61 -10.91
CA ALA A 61 15.28 0.77 -12.14
C ALA A 61 14.64 1.84 -13.07
N TYR A 62 13.31 1.84 -13.19
CA TYR A 62 12.58 2.81 -13.96
C TYR A 62 12.80 4.24 -13.46
N LEU A 63 12.64 4.49 -12.17
CA LEU A 63 12.81 5.84 -11.60
C LEU A 63 14.26 6.32 -11.64
N ARG A 64 15.23 5.41 -11.47
CA ARG A 64 16.64 5.80 -11.37
C ARG A 64 17.36 5.89 -12.72
N PHE A 65 17.04 5.01 -13.66
CA PHE A 65 17.81 4.88 -14.91
C PHE A 65 17.08 5.34 -16.15
N SER A 66 15.75 5.61 -16.08
CA SER A 66 15.03 6.04 -17.26
C SER A 66 15.03 7.57 -17.41
N LYS A 67 14.98 8.04 -18.66
CA LYS A 67 14.76 9.45 -18.98
C LYS A 67 13.45 9.97 -18.36
N GLN A 68 12.44 9.12 -18.30
CA GLN A 68 11.14 9.43 -17.74
C GLN A 68 11.20 9.63 -16.21
N GLY A 69 12.00 8.82 -15.50
CA GLY A 69 12.25 9.01 -14.07
C GLY A 69 12.91 10.36 -13.78
N TYR A 70 13.86 10.76 -14.61
CA TYR A 70 14.47 12.09 -14.51
C TYR A 70 13.45 13.22 -14.73
N GLU A 71 12.62 13.12 -15.77
CA GLU A 71 11.57 14.10 -16.02
C GLU A 71 10.59 14.21 -14.84
N ILE A 72 10.21 13.07 -14.23
CA ILE A 72 9.36 13.03 -13.04
C ILE A 72 10.01 13.74 -11.86
N ALA A 73 11.29 13.49 -11.61
CA ALA A 73 12.03 14.10 -10.51
C ALA A 73 12.11 15.64 -10.67
N VAL A 74 12.44 16.11 -11.87
CA VAL A 74 12.53 17.56 -12.16
C VAL A 74 11.18 18.25 -12.02
N VAL A 75 10.10 17.64 -12.53
CA VAL A 75 8.72 18.18 -12.38
C VAL A 75 8.28 18.19 -10.92
N GLY A 76 8.66 17.16 -10.15
CA GLY A 76 8.35 17.06 -8.72
C GLY A 76 9.08 18.09 -7.87
N GLU A 77 10.27 18.52 -8.26
CA GLU A 77 11.03 19.53 -7.54
C GLU A 77 10.54 20.95 -7.87
N SER A 78 10.33 21.25 -9.16
CA SER A 78 9.83 22.56 -9.59
C SER A 78 9.24 22.51 -10.99
N GLU A 79 7.92 22.82 -11.10
CA GLU A 79 7.26 22.95 -12.41
C GLU A 79 7.90 24.02 -13.31
N ASN A 80 8.31 25.14 -12.73
CA ASN A 80 8.92 26.23 -13.49
C ASN A 80 10.26 25.79 -14.07
N THR A 81 11.10 25.15 -13.28
CA THR A 81 12.39 24.61 -13.73
C THR A 81 12.19 23.59 -14.86
N ALA A 82 11.19 22.71 -14.73
CA ALA A 82 10.87 21.74 -15.77
C ALA A 82 10.44 22.41 -17.09
N ARG A 83 9.65 23.48 -17.03
CA ARG A 83 9.23 24.26 -18.21
C ARG A 83 10.41 24.96 -18.88
N TYR A 84 11.33 25.53 -18.11
CA TYR A 84 12.56 26.14 -18.65
C TYR A 84 13.46 25.10 -19.33
N ALA A 85 13.50 23.87 -18.81
CA ALA A 85 14.22 22.74 -19.41
C ALA A 85 13.49 22.15 -20.64
N GLY A 86 12.36 22.69 -21.07
CA GLY A 86 11.58 22.21 -22.23
C GLY A 86 10.77 20.93 -21.94
N ILE A 87 10.60 20.56 -20.68
CA ILE A 87 9.82 19.37 -20.28
C ILE A 87 8.32 19.72 -20.30
N ASN A 88 7.53 18.87 -20.97
CA ASN A 88 6.09 19.05 -20.99
C ASN A 88 5.44 18.49 -19.71
N VAL A 89 5.24 19.37 -18.70
CA VAL A 89 4.72 19.02 -17.37
C VAL A 89 3.42 18.23 -17.48
N ARG A 90 2.46 18.68 -18.31
CA ARG A 90 1.16 18.01 -18.46
C ARG A 90 1.30 16.56 -18.91
N ARG A 91 2.19 16.30 -19.87
CA ARG A 91 2.42 14.92 -20.36
C ARG A 91 3.06 14.05 -19.30
N VAL A 92 4.02 14.59 -18.54
CA VAL A 92 4.68 13.87 -17.43
C VAL A 92 3.65 13.52 -16.36
N THR A 93 2.83 14.50 -15.93
CA THR A 93 1.80 14.28 -14.90
C THR A 93 0.79 13.22 -15.30
N VAL A 94 0.22 13.29 -16.53
CA VAL A 94 -0.76 12.29 -16.99
C VAL A 94 -0.14 10.89 -17.04
N ARG A 95 1.09 10.77 -17.54
CA ARG A 95 1.79 9.49 -17.61
C ARG A 95 2.07 8.92 -16.21
N THR A 96 2.51 9.75 -15.28
CA THR A 96 2.77 9.34 -13.89
C THR A 96 1.49 8.85 -13.21
N MET A 97 0.38 9.54 -13.41
CA MET A 97 -0.93 9.13 -12.89
C MET A 97 -1.39 7.80 -13.47
N LEU A 98 -1.19 7.56 -14.78
CA LEU A 98 -1.52 6.27 -15.40
C LEU A 98 -0.67 5.12 -14.83
N ILE A 99 0.64 5.33 -14.68
CA ILE A 99 1.54 4.32 -14.09
C ILE A 99 1.14 4.04 -12.63
N SER A 100 0.88 5.08 -11.84
CA SER A 100 0.43 4.95 -10.46
C SER A 100 -0.88 4.16 -10.37
N GLY A 101 -1.87 4.48 -11.20
CA GLY A 101 -3.13 3.76 -11.26
C GLY A 101 -2.96 2.29 -11.64
N ALA A 102 -2.09 1.99 -12.61
CA ALA A 102 -1.78 0.62 -13.01
C ALA A 102 -1.14 -0.19 -11.87
N ILE A 103 -0.21 0.41 -11.12
CA ILE A 103 0.43 -0.22 -9.96
C ILE A 103 -0.58 -0.46 -8.84
N CYS A 104 -1.45 0.52 -8.56
CA CYS A 104 -2.52 0.35 -7.57
C CYS A 104 -3.49 -0.78 -7.96
N GLY A 105 -3.85 -0.88 -9.24
CA GLY A 105 -4.65 -1.98 -9.75
C GLY A 105 -3.98 -3.34 -9.58
N LEU A 106 -2.68 -3.42 -9.90
CA LEU A 106 -1.88 -4.62 -9.66
C LEU A 106 -1.82 -5.00 -8.16
N CYS A 107 -1.61 -4.03 -7.27
CA CYS A 107 -1.63 -4.28 -5.83
C CYS A 107 -2.98 -4.82 -5.36
N GLY A 108 -4.09 -4.23 -5.82
CA GLY A 108 -5.43 -4.73 -5.53
C GLY A 108 -5.65 -6.15 -6.03
N PHE A 109 -5.22 -6.45 -7.26
CA PHE A 109 -5.27 -7.79 -7.82
C PHE A 109 -4.47 -8.81 -6.99
N LEU A 110 -3.24 -8.47 -6.58
CA LEU A 110 -2.40 -9.34 -5.75
C LEU A 110 -3.02 -9.61 -4.37
N ILE A 111 -3.71 -8.63 -3.77
CA ILE A 111 -4.41 -8.82 -2.51
C ILE A 111 -5.58 -9.79 -2.70
N VAL A 112 -6.40 -9.57 -3.70
CA VAL A 112 -7.61 -10.38 -3.93
C VAL A 112 -7.27 -11.78 -4.41
N ALA A 113 -6.42 -11.91 -5.42
CA ALA A 113 -6.09 -13.21 -6.03
C ALA A 113 -5.11 -14.05 -5.18
N GLY A 114 -4.21 -13.37 -4.47
CA GLY A 114 -3.12 -14.06 -3.78
C GLY A 114 -3.32 -14.23 -2.29
N LYS A 115 -3.99 -13.29 -1.61
CA LYS A 115 -4.11 -13.31 -0.15
C LYS A 115 -5.53 -13.60 0.32
N ASP A 116 -6.45 -12.69 0.05
CA ASP A 116 -7.78 -12.70 0.69
C ASP A 116 -8.76 -13.64 -0.02
N GLN A 117 -8.58 -13.88 -1.32
CA GLN A 117 -9.45 -14.73 -2.17
C GLN A 117 -10.93 -14.30 -2.10
N THR A 118 -11.19 -13.09 -1.66
CA THR A 118 -12.51 -12.49 -1.50
C THR A 118 -12.41 -10.99 -1.73
N ILE A 119 -13.52 -10.38 -2.12
CA ILE A 119 -13.63 -8.92 -2.19
C ILE A 119 -14.43 -8.47 -0.98
N SER A 120 -13.80 -7.68 -0.13
CA SER A 120 -14.38 -7.13 1.10
C SER A 120 -14.13 -5.63 1.17
N THR A 121 -15.02 -4.91 1.81
CA THR A 121 -14.82 -3.48 2.13
C THR A 121 -13.61 -3.27 3.03
N ALA A 122 -13.25 -4.27 3.84
CA ALA A 122 -12.08 -4.25 4.72
C ALA A 122 -10.77 -4.63 4.00
N SER A 123 -10.78 -5.07 2.72
CA SER A 123 -9.55 -5.49 2.02
C SER A 123 -8.51 -4.39 1.90
N ALA A 124 -8.94 -3.13 1.80
CA ALA A 124 -8.04 -1.97 1.76
C ALA A 124 -7.50 -1.58 3.15
N ASN A 125 -8.30 -1.77 4.21
CA ASN A 125 -7.98 -1.59 5.64
C ASN A 125 -6.97 -0.45 5.96
N GLY A 126 -7.19 0.75 5.43
CA GLY A 126 -6.32 1.91 5.68
C GLY A 126 -4.91 1.84 5.08
N ARG A 127 -4.55 0.79 4.34
CA ARG A 127 -3.20 0.57 3.80
C ARG A 127 -2.71 1.70 2.90
N GLY A 128 -3.62 2.44 2.25
CA GLY A 128 -3.28 3.62 1.48
C GLY A 128 -2.67 4.73 2.33
N PHE A 129 -3.23 4.98 3.50
CA PHE A 129 -2.68 5.98 4.44
C PHE A 129 -1.32 5.53 4.99
N THR A 130 -1.18 4.26 5.36
CA THR A 130 0.11 3.70 5.78
C THR A 130 1.16 3.83 4.68
N ALA A 131 0.79 3.61 3.42
CA ALA A 131 1.70 3.78 2.28
C ALA A 131 2.17 5.22 2.11
N ILE A 132 1.31 6.22 2.34
CA ILE A 132 1.69 7.63 2.33
C ILE A 132 2.73 7.90 3.43
N ILE A 133 2.48 7.43 4.65
CA ILE A 133 3.40 7.58 5.79
C ILE A 133 4.76 6.97 5.45
N VAL A 134 4.78 5.76 4.90
CA VAL A 134 6.01 5.08 4.48
C VAL A 134 6.76 5.86 3.40
N ALA A 135 6.05 6.41 2.41
CA ALA A 135 6.66 7.20 1.34
C ALA A 135 7.37 8.46 1.88
N TRP A 136 6.72 9.16 2.81
CA TRP A 136 7.30 10.34 3.46
C TRP A 136 8.50 9.98 4.33
N LEU A 137 8.38 8.94 5.14
CA LEU A 137 9.45 8.47 6.03
C LEU A 137 10.68 8.02 5.24
N ALA A 138 10.48 7.39 4.09
CA ALA A 138 11.54 6.95 3.17
C ALA A 138 12.10 8.07 2.28
N LYS A 139 11.61 9.30 2.40
CA LYS A 139 11.98 10.43 1.54
C LYS A 139 11.89 10.08 0.04
N PHE A 140 10.84 9.36 -0.33
CA PHE A 140 10.54 8.89 -1.69
C PHE A 140 11.63 8.00 -2.32
N ASN A 141 12.52 7.41 -1.53
CA ASN A 141 13.51 6.46 -2.01
C ASN A 141 12.94 5.05 -1.98
N THR A 142 12.85 4.40 -3.15
CA THR A 142 12.21 3.09 -3.33
C THR A 142 12.83 2.00 -2.45
N PHE A 143 14.14 2.00 -2.27
CA PHE A 143 14.81 1.01 -1.44
C PHE A 143 14.45 1.15 0.04
N TYR A 144 14.51 2.38 0.57
CA TYR A 144 14.11 2.66 1.95
C TYR A 144 12.61 2.42 2.16
N MET A 145 11.75 2.71 1.16
CA MET A 145 10.33 2.39 1.22
C MET A 145 10.08 0.88 1.41
N ALA A 146 10.80 0.03 0.67
CA ALA A 146 10.68 -1.41 0.80
C ALA A 146 11.12 -1.89 2.20
N LEU A 147 12.23 -1.36 2.73
CA LEU A 147 12.75 -1.73 4.05
C LEU A 147 11.79 -1.28 5.17
N ILE A 148 11.31 -0.04 5.13
CA ILE A 148 10.37 0.50 6.12
C ILE A 148 9.03 -0.23 6.05
N SER A 149 8.51 -0.52 4.85
CA SER A 149 7.29 -1.32 4.68
C SER A 149 7.42 -2.71 5.30
N PHE A 150 8.57 -3.36 5.10
CA PHE A 150 8.85 -4.67 5.71
C PHE A 150 8.85 -4.57 7.24
N LEU A 151 9.52 -3.56 7.79
CA LEU A 151 9.56 -3.32 9.24
C LEU A 151 8.17 -3.11 9.82
N LEU A 152 7.35 -2.25 9.17
CA LEU A 152 6.00 -1.96 9.65
C LEU A 152 5.09 -3.20 9.60
N VAL A 153 5.14 -3.98 8.52
CA VAL A 153 4.36 -5.23 8.43
C VAL A 153 4.82 -6.24 9.49
N PHE A 154 6.13 -6.29 9.78
CA PHE A 154 6.66 -7.13 10.86
C PHE A 154 6.11 -6.72 12.23
N LEU A 155 6.08 -5.40 12.52
CA LEU A 155 5.51 -4.86 13.75
C LEU A 155 4.00 -5.12 13.86
N GLU A 156 3.25 -4.89 12.78
CA GLU A 156 1.80 -5.16 12.72
C GLU A 156 1.50 -6.63 13.00
N ARG A 157 2.28 -7.54 12.40
CA ARG A 157 2.13 -8.98 12.64
C ARG A 157 2.51 -9.37 14.07
N GLY A 158 3.62 -8.83 14.58
CA GLY A 158 4.02 -9.03 15.98
C GLY A 158 2.96 -8.57 16.96
N ALA A 159 2.39 -7.39 16.77
CA ALA A 159 1.29 -6.88 17.59
C ALA A 159 0.05 -7.77 17.54
N SER A 160 -0.31 -8.26 16.35
CA SER A 160 -1.44 -9.20 16.16
C SER A 160 -1.22 -10.53 16.87
N GLU A 161 -0.02 -11.09 16.80
CA GLU A 161 0.33 -12.34 17.50
C GLU A 161 0.28 -12.16 19.03
N ILE A 162 0.80 -11.05 19.55
CA ILE A 162 0.73 -10.73 20.98
C ILE A 162 -0.73 -10.58 21.41
N ALA A 163 -1.56 -9.84 20.66
CA ALA A 163 -2.97 -9.67 20.97
C ALA A 163 -3.70 -11.01 21.02
N SER A 164 -3.41 -11.91 20.07
CA SER A 164 -3.98 -13.27 20.05
C SER A 164 -3.51 -14.12 21.21
N ALA A 165 -2.22 -14.10 21.55
CA ALA A 165 -1.64 -14.88 22.64
C ALA A 165 -2.22 -14.52 24.01
N TYR A 166 -2.52 -13.24 24.21
CA TYR A 166 -3.10 -12.72 25.47
C TYR A 166 -4.62 -12.59 25.42
N SER A 167 -5.29 -13.13 24.39
CA SER A 167 -6.75 -13.04 24.18
C SER A 167 -7.27 -11.61 24.27
N LEU A 168 -6.49 -10.64 23.79
CA LEU A 168 -6.87 -9.25 23.74
C LEU A 168 -7.86 -9.01 22.60
N ASN A 169 -8.62 -7.92 22.69
CA ASN A 169 -9.52 -7.53 21.62
C ASN A 169 -8.75 -7.32 20.29
N GLU A 170 -9.38 -7.66 19.17
CA GLU A 170 -8.84 -7.50 17.82
C GLU A 170 -8.26 -6.10 17.55
N TYR A 171 -8.89 -5.07 18.14
CA TYR A 171 -8.43 -3.68 18.02
C TYR A 171 -7.16 -3.34 18.85
N ALA A 172 -6.75 -4.21 19.75
CA ALA A 172 -5.55 -3.96 20.58
C ALA A 172 -4.28 -3.91 19.71
N ALA A 173 -4.19 -4.76 18.68
CA ALA A 173 -3.09 -4.74 17.72
C ALA A 173 -3.02 -3.42 16.95
N ASP A 174 -4.18 -2.89 16.52
CA ASP A 174 -4.27 -1.62 15.79
C ASP A 174 -3.85 -0.43 16.67
N ILE A 175 -4.22 -0.45 17.95
CA ILE A 175 -3.81 0.58 18.92
C ILE A 175 -2.30 0.56 19.11
N ILE A 176 -1.70 -0.61 19.33
CA ILE A 176 -0.25 -0.77 19.51
C ILE A 176 0.49 -0.27 18.26
N THR A 177 0.04 -0.69 17.09
CA THR A 177 0.61 -0.25 15.81
C THR A 177 0.48 1.25 15.61
N GLY A 178 -0.67 1.85 15.96
CA GLY A 178 -0.90 3.29 15.90
C GLY A 178 0.04 4.08 16.82
N ILE A 179 0.26 3.60 18.04
CA ILE A 179 1.21 4.20 18.99
C ILE A 179 2.64 4.15 18.42
N ILE A 180 3.06 3.01 17.91
CA ILE A 180 4.40 2.84 17.31
C ILE A 180 4.58 3.82 16.13
N LEU A 181 3.61 3.89 15.22
CA LEU A 181 3.64 4.81 14.09
C LEU A 181 3.71 6.27 14.53
N PHE A 182 2.94 6.65 15.55
CA PHE A 182 2.96 8.00 16.10
C PHE A 182 4.37 8.38 16.61
N PHE A 183 5.02 7.48 17.35
CA PHE A 183 6.38 7.75 17.86
C PHE A 183 7.42 7.78 16.72
N ILE A 184 7.30 6.92 15.71
CA ILE A 184 8.21 6.95 14.55
C ILE A 184 8.08 8.28 13.81
N LEU A 185 6.85 8.73 13.50
CA LEU A 185 6.60 10.01 12.84
C LEU A 185 7.05 11.20 13.68
N GLY A 186 6.78 11.16 14.99
CA GLY A 186 7.23 12.18 15.92
C GLY A 186 8.75 12.29 15.96
N SER A 187 9.45 11.17 16.03
CA SER A 187 10.92 11.12 15.98
C SER A 187 11.47 11.71 14.69
N GLU A 188 10.90 11.34 13.53
CA GLU A 188 11.32 11.87 12.22
C GLU A 188 11.11 13.39 12.14
N PHE A 189 10.03 13.91 12.70
CA PHE A 189 9.80 15.35 12.78
C PHE A 189 10.92 16.06 13.57
N PHE A 190 11.29 15.57 14.74
CA PHE A 190 12.34 16.17 15.55
C PHE A 190 13.75 16.04 14.95
N ILE A 191 13.99 14.99 14.15
CA ILE A 191 15.26 14.80 13.42
C ILE A 191 15.41 15.84 12.29
N ASN A 192 14.32 16.08 11.53
CA ASN A 192 14.38 16.95 10.36
C ASN A 192 14.11 18.43 10.68
N TYR A 193 13.43 18.76 11.77
CA TYR A 193 13.04 20.11 12.13
C TYR A 193 13.57 20.51 13.50
N ARG A 194 14.28 21.64 13.56
CA ARG A 194 14.66 22.24 14.84
C ARG A 194 13.51 23.13 15.33
N VAL A 195 12.94 22.81 16.48
CA VAL A 195 11.94 23.65 17.11
C VAL A 195 12.64 24.85 17.73
N ILE A 196 12.51 26.03 17.15
CA ILE A 196 13.03 27.30 17.69
C ILE A 196 11.89 27.98 18.43
N PRO A 197 11.95 28.14 19.76
CA PRO A 197 10.93 28.85 20.50
C PRO A 197 10.93 30.34 20.06
N ARG A 198 9.77 30.90 19.81
CA ARG A 198 9.53 32.24 19.25
C ARG A 198 10.15 33.40 20.06
N GLY A 199 10.73 33.11 21.25
CA GLY A 199 11.38 34.06 22.13
C GLY A 199 12.90 34.21 21.95
N ALA A 200 13.56 33.35 21.17
CA ALA A 200 15.03 33.32 21.07
C ALA A 200 15.61 34.28 20.02
N HIS A 201 14.79 35.09 19.36
CA HIS A 201 15.26 36.05 18.34
C HIS A 201 15.31 37.48 18.84
N LYS A 202 15.59 37.68 20.12
CA LYS A 202 16.01 38.98 20.67
C LYS A 202 17.34 38.77 21.40
N GLU A 203 18.38 39.18 20.74
CA GLU A 203 19.65 39.70 21.22
C GLU A 203 20.80 39.19 20.36
N GLY A 204 21.17 40.06 19.44
CA GLY A 204 22.36 39.94 18.61
C GLY A 204 22.48 41.24 17.80
N LYS A 205 22.88 42.34 18.49
CA LYS A 205 23.41 43.53 17.86
C LYS A 205 24.67 43.21 17.10
#